data_96468603371dc465bb5e0de7dc807c12
#
_entry.id   96468603371dc465bb5e0de7dc807c12
#
_cell.length_a   1.000
_cell.length_b   1.000
_cell.length_c   1.000
_cell.angle_alpha   90.00
_cell.angle_beta   90.00
_cell.angle_gamma   90.00
#
_symmetry.space_group_name_H-M   'P 1'
#
loop_
_entity.id
_entity.type
_entity.pdbx_description
1 polymer ?
#
loop_
_entity_poly.entity_id
_entity_poly.type
_entity_poly.pdbx_seq_one_letter_code
_entity_poly.pdbx_strand_id
1 'polypeptide(L)'
;MTAADHRAGGEADSPPAAEFVDISKRFGQVVACDRVNLALRYGRIHGVLGENGAGKSTLMKMLIGLMLPDAGEIRLHGSRVTIADPIEAARLGVGMVHQHFSLVEPLTVWENVALGDSGKLDPANTRRRVAEISEQYGLQIDPDDRVSNLTAGMRQRVEIIKCLRRDPQILVFDEPTSVLSPAESEFLFAALRRVVDDEGKAVALVSHKLGEVIAASDEITIMRDGKVVEFRSTAGSEPASLARAMVGRDVVLRREHAAFGVLDESAPPLVTSSAAALGPVMLTVSNASVRGRDGRVLLDSLDLEVRAGEIVGVAGVEGNGQRTLADVLSSLVTLDAGHVEVNGRRVRSGAAGAMSEAGIAVIPEDRHDSGCVLDFNVAENIFIADPERVSTHGLMNRSVMNQQASQLIEQFGVMCTGPRAPMWSLSGGNQQRVVLARELSHDPVVLVAAQPTRGLDVGAIEYMSSQLRAVADAGVAVLLISTELEEILDLADRIAVISNGRIVGQMQRGEVDLAELGLMMSGVSG
;
A
#
# COMPACT_ATOMS: atom_id res chain seq x y z
N MET A 1 -19.30 -39.12 26.14
CA MET A 1 -18.76 -39.20 24.78
C MET A 1 -19.19 -37.90 24.12
N THR A 2 -18.29 -36.93 24.16
CA THR A 2 -18.51 -35.55 23.77
C THR A 2 -17.99 -35.35 22.34
N ALA A 3 -18.62 -34.45 21.59
CA ALA A 3 -18.47 -34.17 20.16
C ALA A 3 -17.06 -33.64 19.73
N ALA A 4 -16.02 -33.92 20.49
CA ALA A 4 -14.64 -33.45 20.24
C ALA A 4 -13.75 -34.49 19.52
N ASP A 5 -14.22 -35.75 19.35
CA ASP A 5 -13.34 -36.85 18.86
C ASP A 5 -13.48 -37.15 17.35
N HIS A 6 -14.21 -36.35 16.59
CA HIS A 6 -14.44 -36.60 15.15
C HIS A 6 -13.61 -35.76 14.18
N ARG A 7 -12.74 -34.86 14.69
CA ARG A 7 -11.95 -33.92 13.81
C ARG A 7 -10.52 -34.36 13.48
N ALA A 8 -10.02 -35.45 14.03
CA ALA A 8 -8.60 -35.83 13.88
C ALA A 8 -8.30 -36.93 12.83
N GLY A 9 -9.27 -37.42 12.06
CA GLY A 9 -9.07 -38.62 11.23
C GLY A 9 -9.38 -38.50 9.74
N GLY A 10 -9.75 -37.31 9.20
CA GLY A 10 -10.27 -37.17 7.83
C GLY A 10 -9.49 -36.27 6.87
N GLU A 11 -8.44 -35.59 7.32
CA GLU A 11 -7.80 -34.51 6.53
C GLU A 11 -6.71 -34.93 5.54
N ALA A 12 -6.24 -36.17 5.56
CA ALA A 12 -5.11 -36.59 4.72
C ALA A 12 -5.50 -37.12 3.33
N ASP A 13 -6.78 -37.33 3.02
CA ASP A 13 -7.20 -38.08 1.82
C ASP A 13 -8.02 -37.28 0.79
N SER A 14 -8.39 -36.02 1.06
CA SER A 14 -9.13 -35.19 0.10
C SER A 14 -8.18 -34.35 -0.76
N PRO A 15 -8.39 -34.29 -2.09
CA PRO A 15 -7.54 -33.47 -2.95
C PRO A 15 -7.63 -31.99 -2.56
N PRO A 16 -6.54 -31.20 -2.72
CA PRO A 16 -6.56 -29.75 -2.51
C PRO A 16 -7.65 -29.08 -3.35
N ALA A 17 -8.18 -27.96 -2.85
CA ALA A 17 -9.13 -27.13 -3.60
C ALA A 17 -8.49 -26.60 -4.88
N ALA A 18 -7.25 -26.09 -4.77
CA ALA A 18 -6.42 -25.72 -5.92
C ALA A 18 -4.97 -26.18 -5.67
N GLU A 19 -4.29 -26.57 -6.76
CA GLU A 19 -2.89 -26.96 -6.73
C GLU A 19 -2.16 -26.37 -7.94
N PHE A 20 -1.04 -25.76 -7.70
CA PHE A 20 -0.06 -25.32 -8.70
C PHE A 20 1.07 -26.35 -8.75
N VAL A 21 1.35 -26.90 -9.92
CA VAL A 21 2.39 -27.92 -10.11
C VAL A 21 3.40 -27.42 -11.12
N ASP A 22 4.62 -27.18 -10.66
CA ASP A 22 5.77 -26.70 -11.43
C ASP A 22 5.48 -25.47 -12.28
N ILE A 23 4.66 -24.54 -11.78
CA ILE A 23 4.24 -23.34 -12.50
C ILE A 23 5.40 -22.42 -12.77
N SER A 24 5.57 -22.09 -14.04
CA SER A 24 6.58 -21.11 -14.49
C SER A 24 5.95 -20.03 -15.34
N LYS A 25 6.40 -18.77 -15.15
CA LYS A 25 5.94 -17.60 -15.90
C LYS A 25 7.08 -16.61 -16.10
N ARG A 26 7.23 -16.11 -17.33
CA ARG A 26 8.25 -15.11 -17.69
C ARG A 26 7.63 -13.91 -18.40
N PHE A 27 8.22 -12.74 -18.16
CA PHE A 27 7.91 -11.49 -18.86
C PHE A 27 9.23 -10.95 -19.45
N GLY A 28 9.48 -11.22 -20.71
CA GLY A 28 10.76 -10.91 -21.33
C GLY A 28 11.92 -11.59 -20.60
N GLN A 29 12.82 -10.82 -20.00
CA GLN A 29 13.97 -11.34 -19.23
C GLN A 29 13.62 -11.65 -17.77
N VAL A 30 12.47 -11.17 -17.27
CA VAL A 30 12.06 -11.33 -15.87
C VAL A 30 11.36 -12.67 -15.69
N VAL A 31 11.86 -13.49 -14.74
CA VAL A 31 11.21 -14.74 -14.33
C VAL A 31 10.32 -14.42 -13.13
N ALA A 32 9.01 -14.32 -13.36
CA ALA A 32 8.05 -14.00 -12.31
C ALA A 32 7.67 -15.21 -11.44
N CYS A 33 7.66 -16.43 -12.03
CA CYS A 33 7.48 -17.70 -11.32
C CYS A 33 8.43 -18.74 -11.95
N ASP A 34 9.15 -19.50 -11.11
CA ASP A 34 10.07 -20.56 -11.52
C ASP A 34 9.75 -21.86 -10.77
N ARG A 35 9.03 -22.76 -11.43
CA ARG A 35 8.61 -24.07 -10.93
C ARG A 35 7.95 -24.02 -9.55
N VAL A 36 6.97 -23.10 -9.42
CA VAL A 36 6.22 -22.90 -8.19
C VAL A 36 5.28 -24.08 -7.95
N ASN A 37 5.36 -24.65 -6.74
CA ASN A 37 4.45 -25.67 -6.24
C ASN A 37 3.74 -25.10 -5.00
N LEU A 38 2.40 -25.05 -5.02
CA LEU A 38 1.57 -24.56 -3.93
C LEU A 38 0.21 -25.26 -3.94
N ALA A 39 -0.31 -25.61 -2.77
CA ALA A 39 -1.62 -26.23 -2.64
C ALA A 39 -2.50 -25.42 -1.67
N LEU A 40 -3.71 -25.08 -2.10
CA LEU A 40 -4.74 -24.45 -1.28
C LEU A 40 -5.70 -25.55 -0.79
N ARG A 41 -5.91 -25.65 0.52
CA ARG A 41 -6.72 -26.68 1.14
C ARG A 41 -8.08 -26.14 1.55
N TYR A 42 -9.10 -26.99 1.48
CA TYR A 42 -10.42 -26.70 2.04
C TYR A 42 -10.34 -26.50 3.56
N GLY A 43 -11.19 -25.61 4.08
CA GLY A 43 -11.25 -25.32 5.52
C GLY A 43 -10.00 -24.64 6.06
N ARG A 44 -9.20 -23.98 5.21
CA ARG A 44 -7.97 -23.30 5.60
C ARG A 44 -7.84 -21.92 4.95
N ILE A 45 -7.24 -21.00 5.70
CA ILE A 45 -6.68 -19.75 5.17
C ILE A 45 -5.20 -19.98 4.93
N HIS A 46 -4.79 -19.94 3.67
CA HIS A 46 -3.41 -20.11 3.25
C HIS A 46 -2.78 -18.75 2.96
N GLY A 47 -1.83 -18.33 3.78
CA GLY A 47 -1.04 -17.12 3.58
C GLY A 47 0.01 -17.31 2.49
N VAL A 48 0.03 -16.45 1.48
CA VAL A 48 1.11 -16.37 0.48
C VAL A 48 1.91 -15.12 0.75
N LEU A 49 3.07 -15.30 1.39
CA LEU A 49 3.92 -14.24 1.92
C LEU A 49 5.15 -14.04 1.02
N GLY A 50 5.64 -12.83 0.91
CA GLY A 50 6.85 -12.51 0.15
C GLY A 50 6.95 -11.03 -0.18
N GLU A 51 8.15 -10.57 -0.55
CA GLU A 51 8.37 -9.19 -0.98
C GLU A 51 7.60 -8.82 -2.26
N ASN A 52 7.52 -7.51 -2.53
CA ASN A 52 7.00 -7.03 -3.81
C ASN A 52 7.88 -7.53 -4.96
N GLY A 53 7.24 -8.07 -6.02
CA GLY A 53 7.98 -8.71 -7.11
C GLY A 53 8.31 -10.19 -6.90
N ALA A 54 8.03 -10.79 -5.74
CA ALA A 54 8.29 -12.22 -5.48
C ALA A 54 7.43 -13.20 -6.31
N GLY A 55 6.46 -12.71 -7.11
CA GLY A 55 5.63 -13.54 -7.98
C GLY A 55 4.24 -13.89 -7.45
N LYS A 56 3.89 -13.46 -6.22
CA LYS A 56 2.60 -13.79 -5.55
C LYS A 56 1.37 -13.45 -6.39
N SER A 57 1.20 -12.17 -6.74
CA SER A 57 0.05 -11.71 -7.55
C SER A 57 0.07 -12.30 -8.95
N THR A 58 1.25 -12.61 -9.52
CA THR A 58 1.36 -13.31 -10.81
C THR A 58 0.80 -14.73 -10.71
N LEU A 59 1.11 -15.44 -9.63
CA LEU A 59 0.58 -16.78 -9.37
C LEU A 59 -0.96 -16.75 -9.23
N MET A 60 -1.49 -15.80 -8.46
CA MET A 60 -2.94 -15.65 -8.29
C MET A 60 -3.65 -15.22 -9.58
N LYS A 61 -3.03 -14.35 -10.39
CA LYS A 61 -3.57 -13.95 -11.71
C LYS A 61 -3.68 -15.14 -12.67
N MET A 62 -2.83 -16.15 -12.55
CA MET A 62 -2.98 -17.40 -13.34
C MET A 62 -4.17 -18.22 -12.82
N LEU A 63 -4.43 -18.28 -11.52
CA LEU A 63 -5.56 -18.99 -10.95
C LEU A 63 -6.92 -18.41 -11.36
N ILE A 64 -6.98 -17.10 -11.58
CA ILE A 64 -8.22 -16.41 -12.02
C ILE A 64 -8.29 -16.21 -13.53
N GLY A 65 -7.37 -16.79 -14.32
CA GLY A 65 -7.42 -16.75 -15.78
C GLY A 65 -7.05 -15.41 -16.42
N LEU A 66 -6.44 -14.46 -15.67
CA LEU A 66 -5.93 -13.22 -16.26
C LEU A 66 -4.66 -13.43 -17.10
N MET A 67 -4.00 -14.55 -16.91
CA MET A 67 -2.86 -14.99 -17.72
C MET A 67 -2.67 -16.50 -17.64
N LEU A 68 -2.04 -17.08 -18.66
CA LEU A 68 -1.70 -18.49 -18.66
C LEU A 68 -0.27 -18.70 -18.19
N PRO A 69 0.04 -19.81 -17.47
CA PRO A 69 1.41 -20.23 -17.22
C PRO A 69 2.15 -20.56 -18.52
N ASP A 70 3.46 -20.37 -18.53
CA ASP A 70 4.32 -20.77 -19.68
C ASP A 70 4.69 -22.26 -19.57
N ALA A 71 4.74 -22.81 -18.34
CA ALA A 71 4.95 -24.23 -18.05
C ALA A 71 4.28 -24.61 -16.73
N GLY A 72 4.10 -25.91 -16.51
CA GLY A 72 3.40 -26.46 -15.35
C GLY A 72 1.90 -26.62 -15.59
N GLU A 73 1.17 -26.95 -14.53
CA GLU A 73 -0.28 -27.13 -14.60
C GLU A 73 -0.99 -26.67 -13.33
N ILE A 74 -2.23 -26.18 -13.49
CA ILE A 74 -3.14 -25.89 -12.41
C ILE A 74 -4.13 -27.04 -12.30
N ARG A 75 -4.37 -27.49 -11.06
CA ARG A 75 -5.41 -28.49 -10.76
C ARG A 75 -6.42 -27.87 -9.83
N LEU A 76 -7.70 -28.07 -10.11
CA LEU A 76 -8.80 -27.78 -9.20
C LEU A 76 -9.50 -29.07 -8.83
N HIS A 77 -9.72 -29.27 -7.53
CA HIS A 77 -10.34 -30.50 -7.00
C HIS A 77 -9.64 -31.78 -7.49
N GLY A 78 -8.30 -31.73 -7.63
CA GLY A 78 -7.48 -32.84 -8.14
C GLY A 78 -7.46 -33.00 -9.66
N SER A 79 -8.28 -32.27 -10.42
CA SER A 79 -8.35 -32.35 -11.88
C SER A 79 -7.57 -31.23 -12.55
N ARG A 80 -6.76 -31.57 -13.56
CA ARG A 80 -6.05 -30.57 -14.38
C ARG A 80 -7.05 -29.67 -15.11
N VAL A 81 -6.85 -28.36 -15.04
CA VAL A 81 -7.68 -27.35 -15.70
C VAL A 81 -6.81 -26.35 -16.47
N THR A 82 -7.38 -25.75 -17.50
CA THR A 82 -6.82 -24.58 -18.16
C THR A 82 -7.81 -23.45 -18.00
N ILE A 83 -7.44 -22.41 -17.26
CA ILE A 83 -8.31 -21.27 -16.95
C ILE A 83 -7.94 -20.15 -17.92
N ALA A 84 -8.73 -19.98 -18.97
CA ALA A 84 -8.41 -19.07 -20.08
C ALA A 84 -8.81 -17.62 -19.80
N ASP A 85 -9.85 -17.42 -18.96
CA ASP A 85 -10.37 -16.09 -18.62
C ASP A 85 -11.04 -16.08 -17.24
N PRO A 86 -11.33 -14.89 -16.68
CA PRO A 86 -11.98 -14.77 -15.36
C PRO A 86 -13.43 -15.32 -15.30
N ILE A 87 -14.12 -15.40 -16.43
CA ILE A 87 -15.48 -15.97 -16.48
C ILE A 87 -15.41 -17.48 -16.28
N GLU A 88 -14.42 -18.12 -16.91
CA GLU A 88 -14.16 -19.55 -16.70
C GLU A 88 -13.72 -19.83 -15.26
N ALA A 89 -12.83 -19.01 -14.69
CA ALA A 89 -12.43 -19.11 -13.28
C ALA A 89 -13.65 -19.08 -12.35
N ALA A 90 -14.54 -18.11 -12.57
CA ALA A 90 -15.77 -18.00 -11.79
C ALA A 90 -16.69 -19.21 -11.94
N ARG A 91 -16.81 -19.81 -13.14
CA ARG A 91 -17.58 -21.05 -13.37
C ARG A 91 -16.97 -22.26 -12.66
N LEU A 92 -15.65 -22.27 -12.53
CA LEU A 92 -14.91 -23.31 -11.81
C LEU A 92 -14.89 -23.07 -10.29
N GLY A 93 -15.60 -22.06 -9.80
CA GLY A 93 -15.74 -21.77 -8.37
C GLY A 93 -14.55 -21.00 -7.79
N VAL A 94 -13.78 -20.26 -8.58
CA VAL A 94 -12.71 -19.39 -8.12
C VAL A 94 -13.19 -17.94 -8.11
N GLY A 95 -13.06 -17.26 -6.96
CA GLY A 95 -13.35 -15.84 -6.80
C GLY A 95 -12.12 -15.07 -6.31
N MET A 96 -12.02 -13.79 -6.67
CA MET A 96 -10.93 -12.93 -6.22
C MET A 96 -11.42 -11.56 -5.80
N VAL A 97 -10.85 -11.07 -4.72
CA VAL A 97 -10.90 -9.67 -4.28
C VAL A 97 -9.54 -9.06 -4.61
N HIS A 98 -9.55 -8.04 -5.47
CA HIS A 98 -8.35 -7.39 -5.98
C HIS A 98 -7.83 -6.34 -5.00
N GLN A 99 -6.54 -6.00 -5.12
CA GLN A 99 -5.87 -4.93 -4.37
C GLN A 99 -6.49 -3.55 -4.62
N HIS A 100 -6.92 -3.27 -5.86
CA HIS A 100 -7.60 -2.03 -6.23
C HIS A 100 -9.09 -2.28 -6.42
N PHE A 101 -9.91 -1.38 -5.92
CA PHE A 101 -11.36 -1.50 -6.06
C PHE A 101 -11.77 -1.48 -7.53
N SER A 102 -12.60 -2.46 -7.92
CA SER A 102 -13.23 -2.52 -9.25
C SER A 102 -14.69 -2.06 -9.18
N LEU A 103 -14.95 -1.02 -8.37
CA LEU A 103 -16.27 -0.46 -8.14
C LEU A 103 -16.50 0.80 -8.99
N VAL A 104 -17.73 0.96 -9.46
CA VAL A 104 -18.19 2.12 -10.19
C VAL A 104 -18.83 3.10 -9.20
N GLU A 105 -18.13 4.16 -8.85
CA GLU A 105 -18.50 5.09 -7.78
C GLU A 105 -19.90 5.74 -7.89
N PRO A 106 -20.41 6.16 -9.07
CA PRO A 106 -21.75 6.71 -9.19
C PRO A 106 -22.89 5.72 -8.94
N LEU A 107 -22.61 4.42 -9.00
CA LEU A 107 -23.60 3.36 -8.80
C LEU A 107 -23.80 3.03 -7.32
N THR A 108 -24.95 2.47 -7.00
CA THR A 108 -25.22 1.88 -5.68
C THR A 108 -24.48 0.55 -5.49
N VAL A 109 -24.44 0.06 -4.26
CA VAL A 109 -23.84 -1.24 -3.91
C VAL A 109 -24.48 -2.36 -4.72
N TRP A 110 -25.82 -2.47 -4.71
CA TRP A 110 -26.50 -3.55 -5.43
C TRP A 110 -26.27 -3.47 -6.95
N GLU A 111 -26.19 -2.27 -7.53
CA GLU A 111 -25.87 -2.09 -8.95
C GLU A 111 -24.43 -2.57 -9.26
N ASN A 112 -23.46 -2.22 -8.42
CA ASN A 112 -22.09 -2.72 -8.53
C ASN A 112 -22.01 -4.25 -8.42
N VAL A 113 -22.76 -4.83 -7.49
CA VAL A 113 -22.81 -6.27 -7.29
C VAL A 113 -23.47 -6.97 -8.48
N ALA A 114 -24.44 -6.34 -9.15
CA ALA A 114 -25.11 -6.88 -10.34
C ALA A 114 -24.27 -6.80 -11.62
N LEU A 115 -23.20 -5.99 -11.65
CA LEU A 115 -22.36 -5.84 -12.83
C LEU A 115 -21.78 -7.19 -13.27
N GLY A 116 -21.92 -7.48 -14.57
CA GLY A 116 -21.43 -8.71 -15.18
C GLY A 116 -22.38 -9.92 -15.03
N ASP A 117 -23.62 -9.72 -14.55
CA ASP A 117 -24.64 -10.74 -14.62
C ASP A 117 -25.15 -10.96 -16.03
N SER A 118 -25.35 -12.22 -16.39
CA SER A 118 -25.99 -12.58 -17.63
C SER A 118 -27.51 -12.65 -17.44
N GLY A 119 -28.29 -12.02 -18.31
CA GLY A 119 -29.72 -12.10 -18.31
C GLY A 119 -30.45 -10.81 -17.91
N LYS A 120 -31.74 -10.92 -17.55
CA LYS A 120 -32.54 -9.76 -17.14
C LYS A 120 -32.19 -9.34 -15.72
N LEU A 121 -31.85 -8.08 -15.53
CA LEU A 121 -31.58 -7.52 -14.21
C LEU A 121 -32.81 -7.63 -13.32
N ASP A 122 -32.64 -8.19 -12.11
CA ASP A 122 -33.64 -8.25 -11.04
C ASP A 122 -33.18 -7.47 -9.81
N PRO A 123 -33.52 -6.18 -9.73
CA PRO A 123 -33.06 -5.31 -8.64
C PRO A 123 -33.50 -5.77 -7.26
N ALA A 124 -34.72 -6.33 -7.14
CA ALA A 124 -35.25 -6.77 -5.85
C ALA A 124 -34.51 -8.00 -5.32
N ASN A 125 -34.25 -8.97 -6.18
CA ASN A 125 -33.48 -10.16 -5.83
C ASN A 125 -32.02 -9.82 -5.50
N THR A 126 -31.41 -8.91 -6.28
CA THR A 126 -30.00 -8.52 -6.03
C THR A 126 -29.88 -7.79 -4.70
N ARG A 127 -30.76 -6.82 -4.37
CA ARG A 127 -30.76 -6.15 -3.07
C ARG A 127 -30.89 -7.13 -1.91
N ARG A 128 -31.88 -8.03 -2.02
CA ARG A 128 -32.09 -9.08 -1.00
C ARG A 128 -30.82 -9.93 -0.81
N ARG A 129 -30.19 -10.37 -1.91
CA ARG A 129 -28.97 -11.18 -1.84
C ARG A 129 -27.78 -10.41 -1.23
N VAL A 130 -27.62 -9.14 -1.54
CA VAL A 130 -26.61 -8.26 -0.90
C VAL A 130 -26.86 -8.16 0.61
N ALA A 131 -28.11 -7.94 1.02
CA ALA A 131 -28.46 -7.84 2.43
C ALA A 131 -28.23 -9.18 3.18
N GLU A 132 -28.61 -10.31 2.58
CA GLU A 132 -28.37 -11.65 3.14
C GLU A 132 -26.87 -11.91 3.37
N ILE A 133 -26.02 -11.64 2.37
CA ILE A 133 -24.56 -11.79 2.49
C ILE A 133 -23.99 -10.81 3.53
N SER A 134 -24.45 -9.57 3.51
CA SER A 134 -24.02 -8.54 4.47
C SER A 134 -24.34 -8.96 5.92
N GLU A 135 -25.51 -9.55 6.16
CA GLU A 135 -25.91 -10.06 7.48
C GLU A 135 -25.14 -11.34 7.86
N GLN A 136 -25.07 -12.31 6.94
CA GLN A 136 -24.40 -13.60 7.16
C GLN A 136 -22.95 -13.45 7.62
N TYR A 137 -22.19 -12.54 6.97
CA TYR A 137 -20.77 -12.32 7.28
C TYR A 137 -20.53 -11.09 8.17
N GLY A 138 -21.59 -10.41 8.58
CA GLY A 138 -21.54 -9.25 9.46
C GLY A 138 -20.95 -7.99 8.80
N LEU A 139 -21.02 -7.86 7.46
CA LEU A 139 -20.33 -6.82 6.70
C LEU A 139 -20.94 -5.41 6.85
N GLN A 140 -22.16 -5.29 7.38
CA GLN A 140 -22.83 -4.01 7.69
C GLN A 140 -22.89 -3.03 6.49
N ILE A 141 -23.30 -3.51 5.34
CA ILE A 141 -23.44 -2.74 4.10
C ILE A 141 -24.91 -2.67 3.70
N ASP A 142 -25.40 -1.47 3.40
CA ASP A 142 -26.72 -1.26 2.84
C ASP A 142 -26.65 -1.39 1.30
N PRO A 143 -27.49 -2.22 0.66
CA PRO A 143 -27.49 -2.37 -0.78
C PRO A 143 -27.82 -1.08 -1.56
N ASP A 144 -28.52 -0.13 -0.98
CA ASP A 144 -28.91 1.13 -1.64
C ASP A 144 -27.93 2.28 -1.43
N ASP A 145 -26.88 2.09 -0.63
CA ASP A 145 -25.81 3.08 -0.48
C ASP A 145 -25.08 3.32 -1.80
N ARG A 146 -24.71 4.57 -2.08
CA ARG A 146 -23.85 4.92 -3.23
C ARG A 146 -22.39 4.67 -2.88
N VAL A 147 -21.68 3.99 -3.78
CA VAL A 147 -20.25 3.66 -3.57
C VAL A 147 -19.39 4.91 -3.39
N SER A 148 -19.73 6.03 -4.06
CA SER A 148 -19.04 7.32 -3.86
C SER A 148 -19.05 7.83 -2.41
N ASN A 149 -20.03 7.44 -1.60
CA ASN A 149 -20.19 7.87 -0.22
C ASN A 149 -19.52 6.93 0.79
N LEU A 150 -19.03 5.78 0.33
CA LEU A 150 -18.44 4.76 1.20
C LEU A 150 -16.97 5.06 1.50
N THR A 151 -16.56 4.78 2.75
CA THR A 151 -15.13 4.76 3.13
C THR A 151 -14.39 3.64 2.41
N ALA A 152 -13.06 3.66 2.43
CA ALA A 152 -12.24 2.60 1.86
C ALA A 152 -12.58 1.22 2.44
N GLY A 153 -12.74 1.12 3.77
CA GLY A 153 -13.15 -0.12 4.44
C GLY A 153 -14.53 -0.61 4.03
N MET A 154 -15.50 0.28 3.83
CA MET A 154 -16.82 -0.09 3.34
C MET A 154 -16.77 -0.55 1.87
N ARG A 155 -15.97 0.11 1.02
CA ARG A 155 -15.74 -0.31 -0.38
C ARG A 155 -15.13 -1.71 -0.44
N GLN A 156 -14.18 -2.03 0.45
CA GLN A 156 -13.61 -3.38 0.56
C GLN A 156 -14.68 -4.42 0.88
N ARG A 157 -15.60 -4.12 1.81
CA ARG A 157 -16.72 -4.99 2.15
C ARG A 157 -17.66 -5.22 0.95
N VAL A 158 -17.87 -4.20 0.10
CA VAL A 158 -18.65 -4.33 -1.15
C VAL A 158 -17.95 -5.27 -2.13
N GLU A 159 -16.62 -5.20 -2.30
CA GLU A 159 -15.87 -6.15 -3.14
C GLU A 159 -15.99 -7.59 -2.61
N ILE A 160 -15.98 -7.78 -1.29
CA ILE A 160 -16.18 -9.08 -0.67
C ILE A 160 -17.59 -9.62 -0.99
N ILE A 161 -18.64 -8.80 -0.81
CA ILE A 161 -20.03 -9.17 -1.15
C ILE A 161 -20.13 -9.56 -2.63
N LYS A 162 -19.52 -8.77 -3.52
CA LYS A 162 -19.49 -9.01 -4.97
C LYS A 162 -18.82 -10.33 -5.31
N CYS A 163 -17.75 -10.70 -4.59
CA CYS A 163 -17.07 -11.99 -4.73
C CYS A 163 -17.95 -13.13 -4.18
N LEU A 164 -18.42 -13.03 -2.93
CA LEU A 164 -19.18 -14.08 -2.24
C LEU A 164 -20.54 -14.38 -2.88
N ARG A 165 -21.16 -13.40 -3.55
CA ARG A 165 -22.44 -13.60 -4.23
C ARG A 165 -22.45 -14.76 -5.23
N ARG A 166 -21.32 -15.05 -5.85
CA ARG A 166 -21.15 -16.15 -6.83
C ARG A 166 -20.88 -17.50 -6.17
N ASP A 167 -20.87 -17.56 -4.85
CA ASP A 167 -20.61 -18.75 -4.04
C ASP A 167 -19.34 -19.51 -4.46
N PRO A 168 -18.16 -18.83 -4.53
CA PRO A 168 -16.93 -19.49 -4.90
C PRO A 168 -16.50 -20.50 -3.83
N GLN A 169 -15.84 -21.59 -4.26
CA GLN A 169 -15.24 -22.58 -3.36
C GLN A 169 -13.81 -22.22 -2.98
N ILE A 170 -13.17 -21.41 -3.81
CA ILE A 170 -11.79 -20.91 -3.64
C ILE A 170 -11.84 -19.40 -3.72
N LEU A 171 -11.39 -18.73 -2.67
CA LEU A 171 -11.32 -17.27 -2.60
C LEU A 171 -9.86 -16.81 -2.56
N VAL A 172 -9.54 -15.82 -3.37
CA VAL A 172 -8.24 -15.17 -3.39
C VAL A 172 -8.39 -13.73 -2.92
N PHE A 173 -7.60 -13.32 -1.94
CA PHE A 173 -7.49 -11.94 -1.46
C PHE A 173 -6.08 -11.44 -1.72
N ASP A 174 -5.93 -10.48 -2.64
CA ASP A 174 -4.62 -9.91 -3.00
C ASP A 174 -4.45 -8.56 -2.30
N GLU A 175 -3.64 -8.53 -1.25
CA GLU A 175 -3.36 -7.37 -0.38
C GLU A 175 -4.63 -6.63 0.10
N PRO A 176 -5.60 -7.34 0.71
CA PRO A 176 -6.93 -6.78 0.97
C PRO A 176 -6.94 -5.69 2.05
N THR A 177 -5.87 -5.53 2.80
CA THR A 177 -5.75 -4.62 3.95
C THR A 177 -4.91 -3.37 3.66
N SER A 178 -4.43 -3.21 2.43
CA SER A 178 -3.53 -2.11 2.04
C SER A 178 -4.10 -0.70 2.28
N VAL A 179 -5.43 -0.58 2.38
CA VAL A 179 -6.16 0.69 2.59
C VAL A 179 -7.05 0.68 3.84
N LEU A 180 -6.90 -0.35 4.70
CA LEU A 180 -7.72 -0.55 5.89
C LEU A 180 -6.99 -0.11 7.17
N SER A 181 -7.75 0.43 8.12
CA SER A 181 -7.27 0.61 9.49
C SER A 181 -7.07 -0.76 10.19
N PRO A 182 -6.29 -0.84 11.28
CA PRO A 182 -6.13 -2.07 12.05
C PRO A 182 -7.45 -2.72 12.47
N ALA A 183 -8.41 -1.93 12.96
CA ALA A 183 -9.73 -2.42 13.35
C ALA A 183 -10.55 -2.97 12.16
N GLU A 184 -10.45 -2.33 10.98
CA GLU A 184 -11.10 -2.84 9.77
C GLU A 184 -10.45 -4.12 9.26
N SER A 185 -9.13 -4.26 9.42
CA SER A 185 -8.38 -5.48 9.08
C SER A 185 -8.80 -6.66 9.97
N GLU A 186 -8.92 -6.46 11.29
CA GLU A 186 -9.44 -7.46 12.23
C GLU A 186 -10.85 -7.91 11.85
N PHE A 187 -11.71 -6.95 11.49
CA PHE A 187 -13.06 -7.23 11.04
C PHE A 187 -13.07 -8.08 9.76
N LEU A 188 -12.21 -7.75 8.78
CA LEU A 188 -12.03 -8.54 7.57
C LEU A 188 -11.60 -9.98 7.89
N PHE A 189 -10.59 -10.16 8.74
CA PHE A 189 -10.09 -11.48 9.09
C PHE A 189 -11.14 -12.33 9.82
N ALA A 190 -11.96 -11.70 10.67
CA ALA A 190 -13.10 -12.39 11.30
C ALA A 190 -14.14 -12.86 10.27
N ALA A 191 -14.41 -12.06 9.23
CA ALA A 191 -15.30 -12.45 8.14
C ALA A 191 -14.72 -13.62 7.31
N LEU A 192 -13.41 -13.58 6.99
CA LEU A 192 -12.73 -14.67 6.29
C LEU A 192 -12.74 -15.97 7.09
N ARG A 193 -12.53 -15.86 8.40
CA ARG A 193 -12.57 -17.05 9.29
C ARG A 193 -13.95 -17.69 9.29
N ARG A 194 -15.05 -16.92 9.30
CA ARG A 194 -16.41 -17.47 9.16
C ARG A 194 -16.61 -18.21 7.84
N VAL A 195 -16.12 -17.64 6.72
CA VAL A 195 -16.20 -18.31 5.40
C VAL A 195 -15.52 -19.67 5.42
N VAL A 196 -14.39 -19.78 6.11
CA VAL A 196 -13.62 -21.02 6.21
C VAL A 196 -14.25 -22.00 7.19
N ASP A 197 -14.60 -21.54 8.40
CA ASP A 197 -15.05 -22.41 9.49
C ASP A 197 -16.50 -22.92 9.26
N ASP A 198 -17.39 -22.07 8.74
CA ASP A 198 -18.79 -22.38 8.56
C ASP A 198 -19.07 -23.09 7.22
N GLU A 199 -18.32 -22.77 6.17
CA GLU A 199 -18.59 -23.25 4.81
C GLU A 199 -17.48 -24.16 4.25
N GLY A 200 -16.37 -24.32 4.96
CA GLY A 200 -15.28 -25.20 4.56
C GLY A 200 -14.52 -24.74 3.31
N LYS A 201 -14.68 -23.49 2.88
CA LYS A 201 -14.04 -22.95 1.67
C LYS A 201 -12.53 -22.83 1.83
N ALA A 202 -11.81 -22.79 0.71
CA ALA A 202 -10.37 -22.52 0.68
C ALA A 202 -10.13 -21.02 0.45
N VAL A 203 -9.26 -20.41 1.24
CA VAL A 203 -8.89 -19.00 1.13
C VAL A 203 -7.39 -18.85 0.91
N ALA A 204 -6.97 -18.13 -0.12
CA ALA A 204 -5.61 -17.66 -0.32
C ALA A 204 -5.54 -16.19 0.08
N LEU A 205 -4.74 -15.87 1.09
CA LEU A 205 -4.46 -14.51 1.55
C LEU A 205 -3.05 -14.11 1.10
N VAL A 206 -2.96 -13.24 0.11
CA VAL A 206 -1.68 -12.70 -0.37
C VAL A 206 -1.39 -11.41 0.36
N SER A 207 -0.26 -11.34 1.03
CA SER A 207 0.20 -10.13 1.72
C SER A 207 1.73 -10.08 1.78
N HIS A 208 2.27 -8.89 1.94
CA HIS A 208 3.66 -8.67 2.32
C HIS A 208 3.78 -8.34 3.82
N LYS A 209 2.66 -8.10 4.51
CA LYS A 209 2.60 -7.77 5.94
C LYS A 209 2.56 -9.05 6.78
N LEU A 210 3.65 -9.30 7.47
CA LEU A 210 3.86 -10.53 8.24
C LEU A 210 2.84 -10.71 9.36
N GLY A 211 2.54 -9.63 10.11
CA GLY A 211 1.58 -9.63 11.21
C GLY A 211 0.18 -10.06 10.78
N GLU A 212 -0.28 -9.61 9.61
CA GLU A 212 -1.58 -9.96 9.05
C GLU A 212 -1.66 -11.46 8.71
N VAL A 213 -0.61 -11.99 8.07
CA VAL A 213 -0.57 -13.40 7.67
C VAL A 213 -0.52 -14.31 8.89
N ILE A 214 0.24 -13.95 9.92
CA ILE A 214 0.30 -14.70 11.19
C ILE A 214 -1.05 -14.68 11.90
N ALA A 215 -1.73 -13.53 11.94
CA ALA A 215 -3.01 -13.38 12.63
C ALA A 215 -4.16 -14.12 11.93
N ALA A 216 -4.15 -14.17 10.59
CA ALA A 216 -5.29 -14.65 9.81
C ALA A 216 -5.14 -16.08 9.29
N SER A 217 -3.92 -16.57 8.98
CA SER A 217 -3.74 -17.82 8.23
C SER A 217 -3.44 -19.06 9.10
N ASP A 218 -3.74 -20.22 8.58
CA ASP A 218 -3.44 -21.52 9.17
C ASP A 218 -2.10 -22.07 8.66
N GLU A 219 -1.80 -21.81 7.39
CA GLU A 219 -0.61 -22.27 6.68
C GLU A 219 0.00 -21.10 5.91
N ILE A 220 1.33 -21.09 5.76
CA ILE A 220 2.07 -20.03 5.09
C ILE A 220 3.00 -20.64 4.04
N THR A 221 2.94 -20.10 2.82
CA THR A 221 3.96 -20.30 1.79
C THR A 221 4.73 -19.00 1.60
N ILE A 222 6.05 -19.05 1.70
CA ILE A 222 6.93 -17.90 1.47
C ILE A 222 7.49 -17.98 0.05
N MET A 223 7.29 -16.91 -0.71
CA MET A 223 7.84 -16.74 -2.06
C MET A 223 8.93 -15.69 -2.08
N ARG A 224 10.02 -15.98 -2.81
CA ARG A 224 11.12 -15.05 -3.06
C ARG A 224 11.71 -15.32 -4.44
N ASP A 225 11.97 -14.25 -5.22
CA ASP A 225 12.55 -14.32 -6.58
C ASP A 225 11.83 -15.32 -7.51
N GLY A 226 10.50 -15.34 -7.43
CA GLY A 226 9.65 -16.22 -8.24
C GLY A 226 9.60 -17.68 -7.78
N LYS A 227 10.17 -18.03 -6.63
CA LYS A 227 10.22 -19.41 -6.11
C LYS A 227 9.56 -19.53 -4.75
N VAL A 228 9.02 -20.70 -4.46
CA VAL A 228 8.67 -21.08 -3.08
C VAL A 228 9.96 -21.42 -2.34
N VAL A 229 10.26 -20.67 -1.28
CA VAL A 229 11.45 -20.89 -0.45
C VAL A 229 11.12 -21.67 0.82
N GLU A 230 9.88 -21.54 1.31
CA GLU A 230 9.45 -22.24 2.50
C GLU A 230 7.92 -22.45 2.53
N PHE A 231 7.49 -23.54 3.16
CA PHE A 231 6.11 -23.83 3.53
C PHE A 231 6.07 -24.26 4.98
N ARG A 232 5.16 -23.72 5.79
CA ARG A 232 4.99 -24.11 7.19
C ARG A 232 3.57 -23.84 7.70
N SER A 233 3.22 -24.49 8.83
CA SER A 233 2.03 -24.10 9.61
C SER A 233 2.29 -22.76 10.31
N THR A 234 1.27 -21.93 10.43
CA THR A 234 1.34 -20.65 11.16
C THR A 234 1.51 -20.87 12.66
N ALA A 235 0.90 -21.94 13.19
CA ALA A 235 0.98 -22.27 14.61
C ALA A 235 2.43 -22.51 15.04
N GLY A 236 2.93 -21.68 15.97
CA GLY A 236 4.30 -21.76 16.49
C GLY A 236 5.38 -21.14 15.58
N SER A 237 4.99 -20.44 14.52
CA SER A 237 5.93 -19.70 13.68
C SER A 237 6.33 -18.39 14.35
N GLU A 238 7.65 -18.17 14.52
CA GLU A 238 8.18 -16.91 15.02
C GLU A 238 8.24 -15.86 13.90
N PRO A 239 7.75 -14.61 14.13
CA PRO A 239 7.80 -13.54 13.15
C PRO A 239 9.18 -13.31 12.54
N ALA A 240 10.22 -13.28 13.38
CA ALA A 240 11.61 -13.11 12.96
C ALA A 240 12.12 -14.21 12.01
N SER A 241 11.65 -15.44 12.17
CA SER A 241 12.02 -16.57 11.30
C SER A 241 11.36 -16.43 9.93
N LEU A 242 10.10 -16.00 9.88
CA LEU A 242 9.36 -15.76 8.64
C LEU A 242 9.97 -14.58 7.87
N ALA A 243 10.31 -13.48 8.56
CA ALA A 243 10.97 -12.32 7.97
C ALA A 243 12.29 -12.70 7.31
N ARG A 244 13.15 -13.46 8.00
CA ARG A 244 14.41 -13.97 7.41
C ARG A 244 14.20 -14.82 6.17
N ALA A 245 13.18 -15.66 6.17
CA ALA A 245 12.86 -16.49 5.00
C ALA A 245 12.39 -15.64 3.80
N MET A 246 11.63 -14.54 4.06
CA MET A 246 11.21 -13.60 3.01
C MET A 246 12.38 -12.87 2.37
N VAL A 247 13.27 -12.28 3.17
CA VAL A 247 14.34 -11.39 2.71
C VAL A 247 15.60 -12.15 2.31
N GLY A 248 15.88 -13.29 2.94
CA GLY A 248 17.01 -14.18 2.60
C GLY A 248 18.38 -13.73 3.10
N ARG A 249 18.44 -12.75 4.01
CA ARG A 249 19.67 -12.25 4.66
C ARG A 249 19.39 -11.98 6.15
N ASP A 250 20.44 -11.94 6.96
CA ASP A 250 20.31 -11.51 8.36
C ASP A 250 20.02 -10.00 8.37
N VAL A 251 18.79 -9.65 8.65
CA VAL A 251 18.30 -8.26 8.70
C VAL A 251 18.14 -7.85 10.17
N VAL A 252 18.33 -6.59 10.47
CA VAL A 252 18.18 -6.05 11.82
C VAL A 252 16.71 -6.09 12.22
N LEU A 253 16.34 -7.01 13.10
CA LEU A 253 15.00 -7.46 13.49
C LEU A 253 13.94 -6.36 13.67
N ARG A 254 14.33 -5.14 13.99
CA ARG A 254 13.42 -4.02 14.24
C ARG A 254 12.88 -3.34 13.00
N ARG A 255 13.74 -3.12 11.99
CA ARG A 255 13.33 -2.53 10.71
C ARG A 255 12.45 -3.49 9.93
N GLU A 256 12.61 -4.80 10.19
CA GLU A 256 11.76 -5.84 9.61
C GLU A 256 10.37 -5.86 10.22
N HIS A 257 10.26 -5.75 11.55
CA HIS A 257 8.97 -5.74 12.22
C HIS A 257 8.10 -4.58 11.70
N ALA A 258 8.68 -3.39 11.55
CA ALA A 258 8.00 -2.25 10.96
C ALA A 258 7.64 -2.47 9.48
N ALA A 259 8.58 -2.96 8.67
CA ALA A 259 8.32 -3.23 7.24
C ALA A 259 7.30 -4.34 7.00
N PHE A 260 7.08 -5.22 8.00
CA PHE A 260 6.14 -6.35 7.91
C PHE A 260 4.88 -6.18 8.76
N GLY A 261 4.66 -4.99 9.36
CA GLY A 261 3.46 -4.69 10.15
C GLY A 261 3.37 -5.46 11.47
N VAL A 262 4.51 -5.76 12.10
CA VAL A 262 4.58 -6.38 13.43
C VAL A 262 4.96 -5.32 14.44
N LEU A 263 4.02 -4.91 15.29
CA LEU A 263 4.28 -3.99 16.40
C LEU A 263 4.99 -4.75 17.54
N ASP A 264 6.26 -4.43 17.78
CA ASP A 264 7.00 -4.93 18.95
C ASP A 264 7.05 -3.84 20.04
N GLU A 265 6.07 -3.88 20.93
CA GLU A 265 5.93 -2.93 22.05
C GLU A 265 7.11 -2.98 23.06
N SER A 266 7.91 -4.06 23.05
CA SER A 266 8.96 -4.30 24.03
C SER A 266 10.36 -3.82 23.61
N ALA A 267 10.52 -3.47 22.34
CA ALA A 267 11.81 -3.16 21.78
C ALA A 267 12.23 -1.67 22.03
N PRO A 268 13.45 -1.36 22.53
CA PRO A 268 13.92 0.02 22.74
C PRO A 268 14.10 0.78 21.41
N PRO A 269 13.87 2.13 21.31
CA PRO A 269 13.95 2.92 20.06
C PRO A 269 15.30 2.78 19.34
N LEU A 270 15.25 2.60 18.00
CA LEU A 270 16.43 2.28 17.15
C LEU A 270 17.44 3.41 17.01
N VAL A 271 17.01 4.63 17.18
CA VAL A 271 17.87 5.81 17.20
C VAL A 271 17.33 6.75 18.26
N THR A 272 18.04 6.87 19.36
CA THR A 272 18.00 8.13 20.06
C THR A 272 18.58 9.15 19.11
N SER A 273 17.75 9.99 18.46
CA SER A 273 18.28 11.26 18.02
C SER A 273 18.94 11.84 19.25
N SER A 274 20.25 12.11 19.20
CA SER A 274 20.82 13.00 20.20
C SER A 274 19.85 14.18 20.23
N ALA A 275 19.48 14.66 21.40
CA ALA A 275 18.66 15.85 21.58
C ALA A 275 19.45 17.06 21.03
N ALA A 276 19.68 17.08 19.72
CA ALA A 276 20.10 18.22 18.97
C ALA A 276 18.93 19.19 19.09
N ALA A 277 19.18 20.37 19.62
CA ALA A 277 18.17 21.40 19.74
C ALA A 277 17.50 21.58 18.37
N LEU A 278 16.19 21.32 18.27
CA LEU A 278 15.43 21.50 17.04
C LEU A 278 15.70 22.88 16.45
N GLY A 279 15.93 22.96 15.17
CA GLY A 279 16.21 24.19 14.46
C GLY A 279 14.98 25.13 14.40
N PRO A 280 15.07 26.24 13.66
CA PRO A 280 13.96 27.16 13.46
C PRO A 280 12.79 26.47 12.73
N VAL A 281 11.59 27.03 12.85
CA VAL A 281 10.42 26.59 12.08
C VAL A 281 10.66 26.93 10.60
N MET A 282 10.62 25.91 9.74
CA MET A 282 10.85 26.03 8.30
C MET A 282 9.57 25.97 7.50
N LEU A 283 8.57 25.20 7.97
CA LEU A 283 7.24 25.14 7.36
C LEU A 283 6.20 25.50 8.42
N THR A 284 5.30 26.43 8.07
CA THR A 284 4.11 26.73 8.85
C THR A 284 2.89 26.65 7.92
N VAL A 285 1.93 25.85 8.30
CA VAL A 285 0.58 25.81 7.69
C VAL A 285 -0.36 26.36 8.74
N SER A 286 -1.05 27.47 8.46
CA SER A 286 -1.91 28.15 9.44
C SER A 286 -3.33 28.26 8.94
N ASN A 287 -4.28 27.75 9.76
CA ASN A 287 -5.71 27.82 9.53
C ASN A 287 -6.12 27.40 8.10
N ALA A 288 -5.41 26.37 7.56
CA ALA A 288 -5.57 25.93 6.20
C ALA A 288 -6.93 25.24 5.99
N SER A 289 -7.74 25.77 5.07
CA SER A 289 -9.04 25.21 4.74
C SER A 289 -9.18 25.04 3.24
N VAL A 290 -9.74 23.89 2.83
CA VAL A 290 -9.99 23.54 1.43
C VAL A 290 -11.35 22.85 1.32
N ARG A 291 -12.15 23.25 0.34
CA ARG A 291 -13.42 22.60 -0.02
C ARG A 291 -13.30 21.94 -1.41
N GLY A 292 -13.79 20.73 -1.52
CA GLY A 292 -13.94 20.05 -2.79
C GLY A 292 -15.00 20.71 -3.69
N ARG A 293 -14.97 20.40 -4.98
CA ARG A 293 -15.96 20.88 -5.95
C ARG A 293 -17.39 20.41 -5.64
N ASP A 294 -17.52 19.34 -4.88
CA ASP A 294 -18.77 18.75 -4.38
C ASP A 294 -19.26 19.40 -3.07
N GLY A 295 -18.52 20.41 -2.56
CA GLY A 295 -18.82 21.11 -1.30
C GLY A 295 -18.30 20.40 -0.03
N ARG A 296 -17.70 19.21 -0.14
CA ARG A 296 -17.10 18.51 1.02
C ARG A 296 -15.91 19.31 1.55
N VAL A 297 -15.79 19.34 2.87
CA VAL A 297 -14.60 19.91 3.54
C VAL A 297 -13.49 18.88 3.46
N LEU A 298 -12.38 19.25 2.83
CA LEU A 298 -11.19 18.42 2.66
C LEU A 298 -10.11 18.76 3.68
N LEU A 299 -9.91 20.06 3.97
CA LEU A 299 -9.15 20.58 5.11
C LEU A 299 -10.01 21.58 5.85
N ASP A 300 -9.91 21.59 7.18
CA ASP A 300 -10.73 22.45 8.06
C ASP A 300 -9.87 23.06 9.15
N SER A 301 -9.42 24.29 8.90
CA SER A 301 -8.63 25.07 9.86
C SER A 301 -7.41 24.32 10.38
N LEU A 302 -6.66 23.66 9.47
CA LEU A 302 -5.52 22.85 9.82
C LEU A 302 -4.32 23.73 10.16
N ASP A 303 -3.73 23.47 11.33
CA ASP A 303 -2.49 24.10 11.80
C ASP A 303 -1.38 23.05 11.96
N LEU A 304 -0.21 23.32 11.36
CA LEU A 304 0.95 22.43 11.43
C LEU A 304 2.25 23.23 11.27
N GLU A 305 3.25 22.90 12.07
CA GLU A 305 4.61 23.42 11.95
C GLU A 305 5.61 22.28 11.81
N VAL A 306 6.68 22.50 11.03
CA VAL A 306 7.82 21.58 10.93
C VAL A 306 9.12 22.38 11.08
N ARG A 307 10.02 21.90 11.93
CA ARG A 307 11.31 22.57 12.23
C ARG A 307 12.44 21.97 11.40
N ALA A 308 13.49 22.76 11.22
CA ALA A 308 14.73 22.27 10.61
C ALA A 308 15.28 21.09 11.40
N GLY A 309 15.60 20.00 10.69
CA GLY A 309 16.12 18.78 11.30
C GLY A 309 15.05 17.88 11.97
N GLU A 310 13.77 18.24 11.85
CA GLU A 310 12.65 17.47 12.40
C GLU A 310 11.96 16.66 11.30
N ILE A 311 11.58 15.43 11.62
CA ILE A 311 10.60 14.64 10.84
C ILE A 311 9.27 14.66 11.59
N VAL A 312 8.28 15.35 11.02
CA VAL A 312 6.89 15.31 11.51
C VAL A 312 6.10 14.29 10.70
N GLY A 313 5.62 13.24 11.35
CA GLY A 313 4.75 12.23 10.75
C GLY A 313 3.27 12.65 10.84
N VAL A 314 2.56 12.66 9.72
CA VAL A 314 1.11 12.88 9.68
C VAL A 314 0.43 11.52 9.55
N ALA A 315 -0.14 11.04 10.67
CA ALA A 315 -0.90 9.80 10.77
C ALA A 315 -2.39 10.04 10.55
N GLY A 316 -3.08 9.09 9.93
CA GLY A 316 -4.54 9.14 9.77
C GLY A 316 -5.01 8.11 8.75
N VAL A 317 -6.30 7.76 8.80
CA VAL A 317 -6.93 6.88 7.82
C VAL A 317 -7.06 7.60 6.47
N GLU A 318 -6.91 6.89 5.37
CA GLU A 318 -7.02 7.43 4.01
C GLU A 318 -8.33 8.21 3.83
N GLY A 319 -8.24 9.39 3.22
CA GLY A 319 -9.40 10.27 3.01
C GLY A 319 -9.62 11.35 4.06
N ASN A 320 -8.80 11.40 5.12
CA ASN A 320 -8.89 12.39 6.19
C ASN A 320 -8.22 13.75 5.88
N GLY A 321 -7.74 13.97 4.64
CA GLY A 321 -7.15 15.24 4.22
C GLY A 321 -5.64 15.19 3.94
N GLN A 322 -4.96 14.07 4.16
CA GLN A 322 -3.52 13.90 3.93
C GLN A 322 -3.12 14.26 2.49
N ARG A 323 -3.83 13.69 1.52
CA ARG A 323 -3.60 13.98 0.09
C ARG A 323 -3.80 15.46 -0.22
N THR A 324 -4.87 16.07 0.31
CA THR A 324 -5.15 17.49 0.09
C THR A 324 -4.04 18.38 0.69
N LEU A 325 -3.50 18.03 1.85
CA LEU A 325 -2.35 18.73 2.44
C LEU A 325 -1.11 18.63 1.52
N ALA A 326 -0.80 17.44 1.01
CA ALA A 326 0.29 17.25 0.05
C ALA A 326 0.05 18.04 -1.25
N ASP A 327 -1.17 18.04 -1.78
CA ASP A 327 -1.54 18.78 -3.00
C ASP A 327 -1.43 20.31 -2.81
N VAL A 328 -1.79 20.85 -1.65
CA VAL A 328 -1.58 22.27 -1.30
C VAL A 328 -0.09 22.60 -1.31
N LEU A 329 0.74 21.77 -0.66
CA LEU A 329 2.19 21.95 -0.58
C LEU A 329 2.93 21.68 -1.92
N SER A 330 2.23 21.04 -2.87
CA SER A 330 2.69 20.85 -4.27
C SER A 330 2.24 21.95 -5.23
N SER A 331 1.55 23.00 -4.76
CA SER A 331 0.89 24.03 -5.58
C SER A 331 -0.25 23.51 -6.49
N LEU A 332 -0.76 22.29 -6.26
CA LEU A 332 -1.84 21.68 -7.07
C LEU A 332 -3.23 22.15 -6.62
N VAL A 333 -3.37 22.48 -5.34
CA VAL A 333 -4.64 22.93 -4.73
C VAL A 333 -4.44 24.29 -4.08
N THR A 334 -5.43 25.18 -4.26
CA THR A 334 -5.46 26.52 -3.64
C THR A 334 -6.21 26.42 -2.30
N LEU A 335 -5.71 27.09 -1.27
CA LEU A 335 -6.41 27.28 -0.01
C LEU A 335 -7.61 28.22 -0.19
N ASP A 336 -8.76 27.87 0.36
CA ASP A 336 -9.92 28.77 0.49
C ASP A 336 -9.71 29.76 1.64
N ALA A 337 -9.04 29.31 2.73
CA ALA A 337 -8.67 30.14 3.86
C ALA A 337 -7.32 29.66 4.45
N GLY A 338 -6.67 30.53 5.22
CA GLY A 338 -5.37 30.26 5.82
C GLY A 338 -4.20 30.58 4.90
N HIS A 339 -3.02 30.10 5.26
CA HIS A 339 -1.81 30.33 4.46
C HIS A 339 -0.70 29.32 4.78
N VAL A 340 0.29 29.28 3.89
CA VAL A 340 1.54 28.53 4.07
C VAL A 340 2.69 29.53 4.16
N GLU A 341 3.61 29.31 5.09
CA GLU A 341 4.88 30.03 5.19
C GLU A 341 6.04 29.05 5.12
N VAL A 342 7.08 29.42 4.39
CA VAL A 342 8.35 28.70 4.29
C VAL A 342 9.46 29.62 4.75
N ASN A 343 10.23 29.20 5.75
CA ASN A 343 11.28 30.00 6.35
C ASN A 343 10.79 31.43 6.72
N GLY A 344 9.58 31.51 7.35
CA GLY A 344 8.94 32.76 7.76
C GLY A 344 8.43 33.65 6.62
N ARG A 345 8.43 33.18 5.37
CA ARG A 345 7.90 33.91 4.21
C ARG A 345 6.61 33.26 3.72
N ARG A 346 5.57 34.08 3.59
CA ARG A 346 4.28 33.62 3.07
C ARG A 346 4.37 33.25 1.60
N VAL A 347 3.87 32.04 1.28
CA VAL A 347 3.85 31.50 -0.08
C VAL A 347 2.42 31.54 -0.62
N ARG A 348 2.26 31.91 -1.88
CA ARG A 348 0.93 31.94 -2.54
C ARG A 348 0.49 30.52 -2.88
N SER A 349 -0.56 30.05 -2.23
CA SER A 349 -1.15 28.73 -2.53
C SER A 349 -1.79 28.71 -3.92
N GLY A 350 -1.73 27.56 -4.61
CA GLY A 350 -2.31 27.34 -5.94
C GLY A 350 -1.63 28.07 -7.09
N ALA A 351 -0.56 28.84 -6.84
CA ALA A 351 0.27 29.37 -7.91
C ALA A 351 1.28 28.32 -8.35
N ALA A 352 1.25 27.93 -9.62
CA ALA A 352 2.13 26.87 -10.14
C ALA A 352 3.61 27.19 -9.84
N GLY A 353 4.32 26.23 -9.25
CA GLY A 353 5.73 26.34 -8.90
C GLY A 353 6.06 27.14 -7.63
N ALA A 354 5.09 27.89 -7.06
CA ALA A 354 5.38 28.79 -5.95
C ALA A 354 5.92 28.07 -4.70
N MET A 355 5.46 26.87 -4.41
CA MET A 355 5.95 26.07 -3.28
C MET A 355 7.39 25.56 -3.55
N SER A 356 7.66 25.11 -4.76
CA SER A 356 9.02 24.69 -5.18
C SER A 356 10.01 25.86 -5.18
N GLU A 357 9.60 27.02 -5.70
CA GLU A 357 10.43 28.26 -5.66
C GLU A 357 10.72 28.73 -4.22
N ALA A 358 9.81 28.44 -3.29
CA ALA A 358 10.01 28.70 -1.87
C ALA A 358 10.92 27.67 -1.18
N GLY A 359 11.33 26.61 -1.86
CA GLY A 359 12.22 25.57 -1.35
C GLY A 359 11.51 24.33 -0.79
N ILE A 360 10.24 24.08 -1.17
CA ILE A 360 9.56 22.83 -0.86
C ILE A 360 9.79 21.82 -1.99
N ALA A 361 10.36 20.68 -1.66
CA ALA A 361 10.41 19.49 -2.52
C ALA A 361 9.30 18.52 -2.11
N VAL A 362 8.72 17.79 -3.09
CA VAL A 362 7.60 16.87 -2.82
C VAL A 362 7.82 15.51 -3.48
N ILE A 363 7.85 14.46 -2.67
CA ILE A 363 7.71 13.08 -3.14
C ILE A 363 6.20 12.79 -3.12
N PRO A 364 5.53 12.65 -4.29
CA PRO A 364 4.08 12.47 -4.33
C PRO A 364 3.67 11.06 -3.96
N GLU A 365 2.41 10.90 -3.55
CA GLU A 365 1.80 9.61 -3.19
C GLU A 365 1.77 8.63 -4.36
N ASP A 366 1.35 9.08 -5.55
CA ASP A 366 1.35 8.26 -6.77
C ASP A 366 2.48 8.71 -7.70
N ARG A 367 3.51 7.85 -7.79
CA ARG A 367 4.67 8.11 -8.64
C ARG A 367 4.34 8.09 -10.12
N HIS A 368 3.31 7.34 -10.56
CA HIS A 368 2.96 7.22 -11.97
C HIS A 368 2.02 8.32 -12.44
N ASP A 369 1.20 8.86 -11.54
CA ASP A 369 0.27 9.95 -11.83
C ASP A 369 0.97 11.31 -11.75
N SER A 370 1.80 11.52 -10.73
CA SER A 370 2.40 12.82 -10.42
C SER A 370 3.91 12.80 -10.17
N GLY A 371 4.52 11.64 -10.02
CA GLY A 371 5.94 11.53 -9.67
C GLY A 371 6.87 11.43 -10.88
N CYS A 372 6.51 10.71 -11.93
CA CYS A 372 7.36 10.50 -13.10
C CYS A 372 6.57 10.35 -14.41
N VAL A 373 7.22 10.63 -15.52
CA VAL A 373 6.71 10.39 -16.88
C VAL A 373 7.34 9.10 -17.40
N LEU A 374 6.54 8.03 -17.50
CA LEU A 374 7.03 6.69 -17.84
C LEU A 374 7.66 6.63 -19.25
N ASP A 375 7.14 7.39 -20.21
CA ASP A 375 7.64 7.45 -21.58
C ASP A 375 8.94 8.25 -21.73
N PHE A 376 9.33 9.00 -20.72
CA PHE A 376 10.59 9.73 -20.69
C PHE A 376 11.73 8.83 -20.16
N ASN A 377 12.96 9.18 -20.51
CA ASN A 377 14.13 8.53 -19.93
C ASN A 377 14.46 9.08 -18.52
N VAL A 378 15.39 8.43 -17.83
CA VAL A 378 15.79 8.79 -16.47
C VAL A 378 16.29 10.23 -16.38
N ALA A 379 17.15 10.67 -17.32
CA ALA A 379 17.68 12.04 -17.31
C ALA A 379 16.57 13.08 -17.53
N GLU A 380 15.62 12.82 -18.42
CA GLU A 380 14.48 13.71 -18.65
C GLU A 380 13.59 13.80 -17.40
N ASN A 381 13.37 12.69 -16.68
CA ASN A 381 12.62 12.69 -15.42
C ASN A 381 13.33 13.46 -14.30
N ILE A 382 14.66 13.41 -14.24
CA ILE A 382 15.44 14.16 -13.23
C ILE A 382 15.31 15.66 -13.46
N PHE A 383 15.37 16.13 -14.71
CA PHE A 383 15.41 17.57 -15.02
C PHE A 383 14.09 18.17 -15.51
N ILE A 384 12.97 17.41 -15.45
CA ILE A 384 11.66 17.89 -15.89
C ILE A 384 11.17 19.10 -15.08
N ALA A 385 11.51 19.18 -13.79
CA ALA A 385 11.10 20.25 -12.91
C ALA A 385 11.95 21.53 -13.09
N ASP A 386 13.20 21.40 -13.56
CA ASP A 386 14.12 22.50 -13.79
C ASP A 386 14.95 22.26 -15.06
N PRO A 387 14.36 22.43 -16.25
CA PRO A 387 15.05 22.27 -17.52
C PRO A 387 16.09 23.37 -17.78
N GLU A 388 16.02 24.51 -17.09
CA GLU A 388 16.96 25.63 -17.24
C GLU A 388 18.36 25.23 -16.79
N ARG A 389 18.47 24.40 -15.76
CA ARG A 389 19.74 23.89 -15.21
C ARG A 389 20.59 23.14 -16.24
N VAL A 390 19.98 22.54 -17.22
CA VAL A 390 20.64 21.78 -18.30
C VAL A 390 20.46 22.43 -19.65
N SER A 391 20.07 23.71 -19.68
CA SER A 391 19.89 24.50 -20.88
C SER A 391 21.07 25.48 -21.09
N THR A 392 21.40 25.72 -22.35
CA THR A 392 22.39 26.72 -22.76
C THR A 392 21.74 27.63 -23.80
N HIS A 393 21.68 28.94 -23.54
CA HIS A 393 21.00 29.89 -24.43
C HIS A 393 19.55 29.55 -24.77
N GLY A 394 18.81 29.00 -23.79
CA GLY A 394 17.40 28.60 -23.95
C GLY A 394 17.20 27.28 -24.71
N LEU A 395 18.26 26.57 -25.07
CA LEU A 395 18.18 25.24 -25.69
C LEU A 395 18.72 24.17 -24.72
N MET A 396 17.98 23.08 -24.57
CA MET A 396 18.38 21.96 -23.74
C MET A 396 19.67 21.31 -24.26
N ASN A 397 20.70 21.26 -23.41
CA ASN A 397 21.97 20.62 -23.71
C ASN A 397 21.96 19.15 -23.24
N ARG A 398 21.64 18.24 -24.15
CA ARG A 398 21.55 16.79 -23.86
C ARG A 398 22.85 16.18 -23.31
N SER A 399 24.01 16.74 -23.66
CA SER A 399 25.30 16.25 -23.14
C SER A 399 25.45 16.59 -21.67
N VAL A 400 25.16 17.84 -21.29
CA VAL A 400 25.19 18.31 -19.90
C VAL A 400 24.15 17.56 -19.09
N MET A 401 22.93 17.43 -19.61
CA MET A 401 21.84 16.67 -18.96
C MET A 401 22.25 15.24 -18.66
N ASN A 402 22.77 14.49 -19.62
CA ASN A 402 23.20 13.12 -19.42
C ASN A 402 24.38 13.01 -18.44
N GLN A 403 25.32 13.94 -18.47
CA GLN A 403 26.46 13.97 -17.54
C GLN A 403 25.99 14.19 -16.10
N GLN A 404 25.17 15.20 -15.86
CA GLN A 404 24.63 15.49 -14.52
C GLN A 404 23.70 14.37 -14.04
N ALA A 405 22.85 13.82 -14.93
CA ALA A 405 22.02 12.67 -14.59
C ALA A 405 22.85 11.46 -14.16
N SER A 406 23.97 11.19 -14.84
CA SER A 406 24.86 10.07 -14.44
C SER A 406 25.42 10.25 -13.03
N GLN A 407 25.75 11.47 -12.63
CA GLN A 407 26.22 11.77 -11.26
C GLN A 407 25.12 11.53 -10.23
N LEU A 408 23.89 11.97 -10.51
CA LEU A 408 22.76 11.74 -9.62
C LEU A 408 22.35 10.26 -9.55
N ILE A 409 22.41 9.54 -10.68
CA ILE A 409 22.18 8.09 -10.74
C ILE A 409 23.16 7.36 -9.80
N GLU A 410 24.43 7.72 -9.84
CA GLU A 410 25.47 7.14 -8.97
C GLU A 410 25.25 7.54 -7.50
N GLN A 411 25.03 8.83 -7.24
CA GLN A 411 24.81 9.36 -5.88
C GLN A 411 23.61 8.72 -5.18
N PHE A 412 22.50 8.53 -5.88
CA PHE A 412 21.27 7.95 -5.33
C PHE A 412 21.15 6.43 -5.55
N GLY A 413 22.19 5.80 -6.10
CA GLY A 413 22.23 4.35 -6.31
C GLY A 413 21.10 3.82 -7.20
N VAL A 414 20.72 4.57 -8.25
CA VAL A 414 19.66 4.15 -9.18
C VAL A 414 20.17 3.00 -10.07
N MET A 415 19.55 1.85 -9.97
CA MET A 415 19.89 0.69 -10.80
C MET A 415 19.22 0.79 -12.16
N CYS A 416 19.95 1.26 -13.16
CA CYS A 416 19.52 1.40 -14.54
C CYS A 416 20.69 1.22 -15.52
N THR A 417 20.41 1.07 -16.81
CA THR A 417 21.45 0.94 -17.86
C THR A 417 22.12 2.27 -18.21
N GLY A 418 21.72 3.36 -17.56
CA GLY A 418 22.28 4.70 -17.74
C GLY A 418 21.20 5.78 -17.88
N PRO A 419 21.59 7.06 -18.08
CA PRO A 419 20.68 8.21 -18.07
C PRO A 419 19.60 8.17 -19.17
N ARG A 420 19.83 7.41 -20.24
CA ARG A 420 18.87 7.23 -21.34
C ARG A 420 17.95 6.03 -21.16
N ALA A 421 18.04 5.30 -20.07
CA ALA A 421 17.12 4.19 -19.79
C ALA A 421 15.67 4.70 -19.73
N PRO A 422 14.71 4.06 -20.38
CA PRO A 422 13.31 4.44 -20.28
C PRO A 422 12.81 4.26 -18.84
N MET A 423 12.05 5.23 -18.32
CA MET A 423 11.56 5.19 -16.95
C MET A 423 10.71 3.97 -16.64
N TRP A 424 9.88 3.53 -17.58
CA TRP A 424 9.05 2.33 -17.47
C TRP A 424 9.84 1.02 -17.31
N SER A 425 11.13 1.01 -17.68
CA SER A 425 11.98 -0.19 -17.57
C SER A 425 12.57 -0.41 -16.16
N LEU A 426 12.43 0.57 -15.27
CA LEU A 426 12.94 0.51 -13.91
C LEU A 426 11.93 -0.15 -12.98
N SER A 427 12.44 -0.85 -11.93
CA SER A 427 11.58 -1.30 -10.82
C SER A 427 11.01 -0.11 -10.06
N GLY A 428 9.89 -0.33 -9.33
CA GLY A 428 9.26 0.72 -8.54
C GLY A 428 10.21 1.41 -7.56
N GLY A 429 11.08 0.65 -6.88
CA GLY A 429 12.11 1.20 -6.00
C GLY A 429 13.13 2.09 -6.71
N ASN A 430 13.55 1.72 -7.93
CA ASN A 430 14.45 2.56 -8.72
C ASN A 430 13.76 3.80 -9.30
N GLN A 431 12.48 3.69 -9.68
CA GLN A 431 11.68 4.88 -10.06
C GLN A 431 11.59 5.87 -8.90
N GLN A 432 11.36 5.37 -7.67
CA GLN A 432 11.29 6.20 -6.48
C GLN A 432 12.64 6.87 -6.15
N ARG A 433 13.77 6.19 -6.39
CA ARG A 433 15.11 6.78 -6.26
C ARG A 433 15.34 7.90 -7.28
N VAL A 434 14.82 7.81 -8.51
CA VAL A 434 14.88 8.87 -9.52
C VAL A 434 14.08 10.09 -9.06
N VAL A 435 12.86 9.88 -8.52
CA VAL A 435 12.03 10.96 -7.97
C VAL A 435 12.77 11.64 -6.81
N LEU A 436 13.29 10.86 -5.86
CA LEU A 436 14.07 11.40 -4.74
C LEU A 436 15.30 12.19 -5.20
N ALA A 437 16.05 11.67 -6.18
CA ALA A 437 17.21 12.34 -6.75
C ALA A 437 16.83 13.70 -7.37
N ARG A 438 15.70 13.77 -8.09
CA ARG A 438 15.16 15.02 -8.63
C ARG A 438 14.86 16.00 -7.50
N GLU A 439 14.06 15.59 -6.54
CA GLU A 439 13.57 16.48 -5.48
C GLU A 439 14.72 17.01 -4.60
N LEU A 440 15.70 16.18 -4.25
CA LEU A 440 16.83 16.58 -3.42
C LEU A 440 17.92 17.34 -4.19
N SER A 441 17.94 17.28 -5.52
CA SER A 441 18.93 18.00 -6.34
C SER A 441 18.77 19.53 -6.33
N HIS A 442 17.67 20.03 -5.76
CA HIS A 442 17.35 21.47 -5.67
C HIS A 442 17.66 22.08 -4.30
N ASP A 443 18.37 21.38 -3.42
CA ASP A 443 18.71 21.81 -2.05
C ASP A 443 17.50 22.37 -1.28
N PRO A 444 16.42 21.56 -1.12
CA PRO A 444 15.19 22.01 -0.49
C PRO A 444 15.39 22.34 0.99
N VAL A 445 14.62 23.30 1.52
CA VAL A 445 14.56 23.60 2.96
C VAL A 445 13.45 22.80 3.66
N VAL A 446 12.46 22.32 2.89
CA VAL A 446 11.36 21.46 3.34
C VAL A 446 11.20 20.30 2.35
N LEU A 447 11.11 19.08 2.85
CA LEU A 447 10.77 17.89 2.08
C LEU A 447 9.42 17.35 2.55
N VAL A 448 8.44 17.31 1.66
CA VAL A 448 7.16 16.65 1.87
C VAL A 448 7.23 15.26 1.23
N ALA A 449 7.13 14.21 2.03
CA ALA A 449 7.17 12.83 1.57
C ALA A 449 5.78 12.21 1.80
N ALA A 450 4.98 12.13 0.72
CA ALA A 450 3.65 11.53 0.77
C ALA A 450 3.71 10.07 0.32
N GLN A 451 3.40 9.14 1.23
CA GLN A 451 3.42 7.68 1.02
C GLN A 451 4.73 7.19 0.36
N PRO A 452 5.93 7.63 0.83
CA PRO A 452 7.19 7.47 0.08
C PRO A 452 7.60 6.00 -0.11
N THR A 453 7.09 5.10 0.72
CA THR A 453 7.41 3.66 0.70
C THR A 453 6.32 2.80 0.08
N ARG A 454 5.19 3.39 -0.30
CA ARG A 454 4.03 2.64 -0.83
C ARG A 454 4.38 1.83 -2.07
N GLY A 455 4.14 0.50 -1.98
CA GLY A 455 4.38 -0.43 -3.08
C GLY A 455 5.85 -0.71 -3.38
N LEU A 456 6.76 -0.41 -2.45
CA LEU A 456 8.17 -0.75 -2.54
C LEU A 456 8.46 -2.10 -1.90
N ASP A 457 9.58 -2.72 -2.29
CA ASP A 457 10.15 -3.87 -1.59
C ASP A 457 10.90 -3.42 -0.32
N VAL A 458 11.20 -4.37 0.59
CA VAL A 458 11.85 -4.07 1.88
C VAL A 458 13.17 -3.32 1.72
N GLY A 459 14.00 -3.72 0.74
CA GLY A 459 15.27 -3.04 0.50
C GLY A 459 15.11 -1.59 0.01
N ALA A 460 14.06 -1.32 -0.79
CA ALA A 460 13.74 0.04 -1.21
C ALA A 460 13.12 0.87 -0.07
N ILE A 461 12.32 0.24 0.82
CA ILE A 461 11.80 0.87 2.05
C ILE A 461 12.96 1.30 2.95
N GLU A 462 13.88 0.38 3.27
CA GLU A 462 15.07 0.68 4.09
C GLU A 462 15.89 1.83 3.52
N TYR A 463 16.12 1.81 2.19
CA TYR A 463 16.83 2.87 1.51
C TYR A 463 16.09 4.20 1.66
N MET A 464 14.78 4.26 1.37
CA MET A 464 13.98 5.48 1.47
C MET A 464 13.98 6.03 2.89
N SER A 465 13.75 5.19 3.88
CA SER A 465 13.78 5.55 5.30
C SER A 465 15.13 6.13 5.72
N SER A 466 16.23 5.51 5.27
CA SER A 466 17.59 6.01 5.55
C SER A 466 17.85 7.37 4.89
N GLN A 467 17.34 7.60 3.68
CA GLN A 467 17.49 8.89 2.99
C GLN A 467 16.67 9.99 3.66
N LEU A 468 15.41 9.73 4.05
CA LEU A 468 14.58 10.71 4.76
C LEU A 468 15.24 11.14 6.08
N ARG A 469 15.81 10.19 6.84
CA ARG A 469 16.55 10.50 8.07
C ARG A 469 17.82 11.30 7.78
N ALA A 470 18.60 10.91 6.78
CA ALA A 470 19.82 11.63 6.41
C ALA A 470 19.53 13.07 5.97
N VAL A 471 18.42 13.30 5.26
CA VAL A 471 17.96 14.63 4.84
C VAL A 471 17.56 15.47 6.06
N ALA A 472 16.84 14.90 7.03
CA ALA A 472 16.53 15.61 8.27
C ALA A 472 17.80 15.91 9.08
N ASP A 473 18.72 14.95 9.23
CA ASP A 473 19.99 15.14 9.94
C ASP A 473 20.87 16.21 9.28
N ALA A 474 20.70 16.45 7.97
CA ALA A 474 21.33 17.57 7.25
C ALA A 474 20.64 18.94 7.50
N GLY A 475 19.56 18.98 8.30
CA GLY A 475 18.88 20.21 8.68
C GLY A 475 17.64 20.57 7.84
N VAL A 476 17.20 19.71 6.92
CA VAL A 476 15.96 19.90 6.17
C VAL A 476 14.77 19.55 7.06
N ALA A 477 13.70 20.34 6.99
CA ALA A 477 12.42 20.01 7.63
C ALA A 477 11.69 18.95 6.83
N VAL A 478 11.31 17.82 7.43
CA VAL A 478 10.66 16.71 6.73
C VAL A 478 9.21 16.54 7.23
N LEU A 479 8.26 16.62 6.30
CA LEU A 479 6.87 16.29 6.55
C LEU A 479 6.57 14.93 5.91
N LEU A 480 6.50 13.88 6.74
CA LEU A 480 6.16 12.53 6.33
C LEU A 480 4.66 12.32 6.44
N ILE A 481 4.00 12.08 5.32
CA ILE A 481 2.56 11.76 5.28
C ILE A 481 2.44 10.29 4.92
N SER A 482 1.94 9.45 5.83
CA SER A 482 1.79 8.01 5.60
C SER A 482 0.52 7.47 6.24
N THR A 483 -0.06 6.45 5.60
CA THR A 483 -1.11 5.60 6.18
C THR A 483 -0.53 4.39 6.91
N GLU A 484 0.75 4.08 6.67
CA GLU A 484 1.48 3.02 7.36
C GLU A 484 1.99 3.55 8.70
N LEU A 485 1.33 3.13 9.78
CA LEU A 485 1.63 3.60 11.13
C LEU A 485 3.06 3.26 11.55
N GLU A 486 3.54 2.09 11.16
CA GLU A 486 4.88 1.60 11.44
C GLU A 486 5.96 2.53 10.84
N GLU A 487 5.76 3.01 9.60
CA GLU A 487 6.66 3.96 8.95
C GLU A 487 6.76 5.26 9.75
N ILE A 488 5.61 5.76 10.23
CA ILE A 488 5.57 6.98 11.05
C ILE A 488 6.27 6.76 12.39
N LEU A 489 6.00 5.65 13.08
CA LEU A 489 6.61 5.31 14.37
C LEU A 489 8.13 5.13 14.26
N ASP A 490 8.60 4.63 13.13
CA ASP A 490 10.04 4.41 12.89
C ASP A 490 10.79 5.70 12.58
N LEU A 491 10.18 6.60 11.82
CA LEU A 491 10.88 7.76 11.27
C LEU A 491 10.58 9.07 11.99
N ALA A 492 9.34 9.29 12.41
CA ALA A 492 8.92 10.59 12.92
C ALA A 492 9.51 10.90 14.30
N ASP A 493 9.92 12.13 14.50
CA ASP A 493 10.32 12.66 15.80
C ASP A 493 9.08 13.13 16.58
N ARG A 494 8.06 13.63 15.86
CA ARG A 494 6.75 14.04 16.35
C ARG A 494 5.66 13.54 15.40
N ILE A 495 4.54 13.10 15.96
CA ILE A 495 3.40 12.58 15.21
C ILE A 495 2.23 13.55 15.36
N ALA A 496 1.66 13.95 14.22
CA ALA A 496 0.41 14.72 14.14
C ALA A 496 -0.67 13.82 13.58
N VAL A 497 -1.81 13.72 14.25
CA VAL A 497 -2.94 12.89 13.80
C VAL A 497 -3.93 13.77 13.06
N ILE A 498 -4.22 13.39 11.81
CA ILE A 498 -5.23 14.08 11.00
C ILE A 498 -6.53 13.27 10.95
N SER A 499 -7.65 13.92 11.24
CA SER A 499 -9.00 13.36 11.11
C SER A 499 -9.95 14.45 10.62
N ASN A 500 -10.78 14.12 9.61
CA ASN A 500 -11.76 15.04 9.02
C ASN A 500 -11.16 16.40 8.62
N GLY A 501 -9.95 16.40 8.08
CA GLY A 501 -9.24 17.61 7.62
C GLY A 501 -8.62 18.47 8.72
N ARG A 502 -8.60 18.01 9.98
CA ARG A 502 -8.03 18.73 11.13
C ARG A 502 -6.92 17.92 11.79
N ILE A 503 -5.95 18.61 12.38
CA ILE A 503 -5.03 17.96 13.32
C ILE A 503 -5.77 17.84 14.66
N VAL A 504 -6.07 16.59 15.04
CA VAL A 504 -6.83 16.27 16.27
C VAL A 504 -5.94 15.98 17.48
N GLY A 505 -4.66 15.73 17.26
CA GLY A 505 -3.68 15.53 18.33
C GLY A 505 -2.26 15.54 17.81
N GLN A 506 -1.30 15.75 18.70
CA GLN A 506 0.13 15.68 18.42
C GLN A 506 0.83 15.00 19.61
N MET A 507 1.77 14.10 19.30
CA MET A 507 2.53 13.32 20.27
C MET A 507 4.01 13.35 19.93
N GLN A 508 4.88 13.38 20.94
CA GLN A 508 6.30 13.11 20.73
C GLN A 508 6.52 11.61 20.60
N ARG A 509 7.50 11.21 19.80
CA ARG A 509 7.82 9.79 19.53
C ARG A 509 7.91 8.93 20.81
N GLY A 510 8.51 9.45 21.88
CA GLY A 510 8.71 8.72 23.15
C GLY A 510 7.46 8.61 24.04
N GLU A 511 6.38 9.29 23.69
CA GLU A 511 5.14 9.41 24.49
C GLU A 511 3.93 8.77 23.77
N VAL A 512 4.17 8.03 22.69
CA VAL A 512 3.08 7.47 21.86
C VAL A 512 2.41 6.31 22.59
N ASP A 513 1.12 6.49 22.88
CA ASP A 513 0.20 5.42 23.25
C ASP A 513 -0.54 4.95 21.97
N LEU A 514 -0.32 3.70 21.57
CA LEU A 514 -0.89 3.13 20.35
C LEU A 514 -2.42 3.05 20.41
N ALA A 515 -3.01 2.82 21.59
CA ALA A 515 -4.46 2.77 21.75
C ALA A 515 -5.08 4.17 21.58
N GLU A 516 -4.46 5.19 22.17
CA GLU A 516 -4.88 6.59 22.03
C GLU A 516 -4.71 7.07 20.58
N LEU A 517 -3.57 6.74 19.96
CA LEU A 517 -3.29 7.06 18.55
C LEU A 517 -4.33 6.43 17.62
N GLY A 518 -4.67 5.14 17.81
CA GLY A 518 -5.70 4.44 17.04
C GLY A 518 -7.09 5.05 17.20
N LEU A 519 -7.47 5.47 18.41
CA LEU A 519 -8.73 6.18 18.67
C LEU A 519 -8.78 7.53 17.94
N MET A 520 -7.72 8.34 18.03
CA MET A 520 -7.64 9.61 17.30
C MET A 520 -7.73 9.42 15.78
N MET A 521 -7.04 8.42 15.23
CA MET A 521 -7.10 8.10 13.79
C MET A 521 -8.49 7.69 13.33
N SER A 522 -9.26 7.00 14.18
CA SER A 522 -10.63 6.58 13.87
C SER A 522 -11.68 7.71 13.96
N GLY A 523 -11.29 8.90 14.42
CA GLY A 523 -12.19 10.06 14.57
C GLY A 523 -13.15 9.95 15.75
N VAL A 524 -12.96 8.99 16.65
CA VAL A 524 -13.71 8.89 17.90
C VAL A 524 -13.02 9.82 18.90
N SER A 525 -13.59 11.00 19.10
CA SER A 525 -13.17 11.91 20.19
C SER A 525 -13.59 11.28 21.50
N GLY A 526 -12.64 11.05 22.42
CA GLY A 526 -12.88 10.61 23.79
C GLY A 526 -13.63 11.66 24.62
#